data_86c06f6799dafb84d5ecf0074a6db481
#
_entry.id   86c06f6799dafb84d5ecf0074a6db481
#
_cell.length_a   1.000
_cell.length_b   1.000
_cell.length_c   1.000
_cell.angle_alpha   90.00
_cell.angle_beta   90.00
_cell.angle_gamma   90.00
#
_symmetry.space_group_name_H-M   'P 1'
#
loop_
_entity.id
_entity.type
_entity.pdbx_description
1 polymer ?
#
loop_
_entity_poly.entity_id
_entity_poly.type
_entity_poly.pdbx_seq_one_letter_code
_entity_poly.pdbx_strand_id
1 'polypeptide(L)'
;MDAIECMKTRRSVRAYLDKPVDREVIEDIIDCGRLAASAINIQPWQFIVVQDAALRKKIADITDYGKFIEQAAVCVAVFCQDGKYYLEDGSAATQNILNAARAHGLGSCWVAGDKKEYAPVMARLLGLPEDYKLISLIAIGYAASEGNPPKKPLTEVLHWEQY
;
A
#
# COMPACT_ATOMS: atom_id res chain seq x y z
N MET A 1 2.08 12.22 15.63
CA MET A 1 1.00 12.74 14.74
C MET A 1 -0.29 12.07 15.17
N ASP A 2 -1.36 12.82 15.36
CA ASP A 2 -2.66 12.19 15.65
C ASP A 2 -3.30 11.58 14.39
N ALA A 3 -4.30 10.72 14.58
CA ALA A 3 -4.90 9.97 13.47
C ALA A 3 -5.62 10.87 12.44
N ILE A 4 -6.26 11.94 12.89
CA ILE A 4 -6.98 12.87 12.01
C ILE A 4 -5.99 13.67 11.15
N GLU A 5 -4.94 14.18 11.76
CA GLU A 5 -3.85 14.88 11.06
C GLU A 5 -3.20 13.96 10.03
N CYS A 6 -2.91 12.71 10.40
CA CYS A 6 -2.34 11.72 9.51
C CYS A 6 -3.20 11.53 8.24
N MET A 7 -4.49 11.27 8.41
CA MET A 7 -5.43 11.08 7.30
C MET A 7 -5.54 12.32 6.40
N LYS A 8 -5.56 13.53 7.00
CA LYS A 8 -5.68 14.80 6.27
C LYS A 8 -4.41 15.16 5.50
N THR A 9 -3.23 14.78 6.00
CA THR A 9 -1.94 15.21 5.45
C THR A 9 -1.23 14.15 4.60
N ARG A 10 -1.64 12.88 4.66
CA ARG A 10 -1.04 11.82 3.85
C ARG A 10 -1.20 12.12 2.35
N ARG A 11 -0.09 12.02 1.62
CA ARG A 11 -0.05 12.11 0.14
C ARG A 11 0.73 10.93 -0.43
N SER A 12 0.52 10.67 -1.73
CA SER A 12 1.30 9.67 -2.46
C SER A 12 2.68 10.22 -2.78
N VAL A 13 3.71 9.54 -2.29
CA VAL A 13 5.13 9.88 -2.50
C VAL A 13 5.71 8.91 -3.54
N ARG A 14 6.44 9.46 -4.54
CA ARG A 14 7.04 8.70 -5.63
C ARG A 14 8.53 9.01 -5.84
N ALA A 15 9.13 9.78 -4.93
CA ALA A 15 10.56 10.04 -4.89
C ALA A 15 11.07 9.79 -3.47
N TYR A 16 12.06 8.95 -3.33
CA TYR A 16 12.54 8.48 -2.05
C TYR A 16 14.03 8.78 -1.87
N LEU A 17 14.43 9.03 -0.63
CA LEU A 17 15.82 9.09 -0.23
C LEU A 17 16.38 7.66 -0.16
N ASP A 18 17.66 7.51 -0.49
CA ASP A 18 18.41 6.26 -0.26
C ASP A 18 18.72 6.14 1.24
N LYS A 19 17.71 5.75 1.99
CA LYS A 19 17.78 5.59 3.44
C LYS A 19 16.96 4.38 3.86
N PRO A 20 17.55 3.42 4.60
CA PRO A 20 16.83 2.24 5.06
C PRO A 20 15.75 2.62 6.08
N VAL A 21 14.73 1.78 6.17
CA VAL A 21 13.69 1.82 7.21
C VAL A 21 13.93 0.66 8.16
N ASP A 22 13.90 0.94 9.45
CA ASP A 22 14.12 -0.06 10.49
C ASP A 22 13.03 -1.14 10.45
N ARG A 23 13.44 -2.37 10.71
CA ARG A 23 12.56 -3.54 10.67
C ARG A 23 11.37 -3.39 11.62
N GLU A 24 11.61 -2.90 12.83
CA GLU A 24 10.58 -2.70 13.84
C GLU A 24 9.49 -1.71 13.37
N VAL A 25 9.90 -0.66 12.66
CA VAL A 25 8.96 0.31 12.06
C VAL A 25 8.12 -0.37 10.97
N ILE A 26 8.73 -1.21 10.15
CA ILE A 26 8.01 -1.96 9.11
C ILE A 26 7.01 -2.92 9.74
N GLU A 27 7.43 -3.66 10.78
CA GLU A 27 6.57 -4.62 11.50
C GLU A 27 5.36 -3.90 12.13
N ASP A 28 5.54 -2.72 12.73
CA ASP A 28 4.44 -1.91 13.29
C ASP A 28 3.48 -1.41 12.19
N ILE A 29 4.01 -0.99 11.04
CA ILE A 29 3.19 -0.59 9.88
C ILE A 29 2.34 -1.77 9.37
N ILE A 30 2.93 -2.98 9.30
CA ILE A 30 2.19 -4.18 8.89
C ILE A 30 1.18 -4.61 9.94
N ASP A 31 1.52 -4.45 11.22
CA ASP A 31 0.58 -4.70 12.33
C ASP A 31 -0.67 -3.81 12.21
N CYS A 32 -0.50 -2.52 11.92
CA CYS A 32 -1.62 -1.63 11.62
C CYS A 32 -2.44 -2.11 10.40
N GLY A 33 -1.77 -2.64 9.38
CA GLY A 33 -2.41 -3.21 8.19
C GLY A 33 -3.33 -4.37 8.53
N ARG A 34 -2.85 -5.35 9.30
CA ARG A 34 -3.63 -6.54 9.68
C ARG A 34 -4.80 -6.23 10.63
N LEU A 35 -4.81 -5.07 11.25
CA LEU A 35 -5.90 -4.62 12.14
C LEU A 35 -7.03 -3.90 11.39
N ALA A 36 -6.98 -3.87 10.06
CA ALA A 36 -8.09 -3.35 9.26
C ALA A 36 -9.37 -4.16 9.47
N ALA A 37 -10.51 -3.52 9.22
CA ALA A 37 -11.77 -4.25 9.17
C ALA A 37 -11.81 -5.19 7.96
N SER A 38 -12.44 -6.35 8.13
CA SER A 38 -12.75 -7.27 7.03
C SER A 38 -14.15 -7.85 7.15
N ALA A 39 -14.71 -8.28 6.04
CA ALA A 39 -16.04 -8.88 6.01
C ALA A 39 -16.10 -10.06 6.98
N ILE A 40 -17.06 -10.05 7.92
CA ILE A 40 -17.23 -11.05 8.98
C ILE A 40 -15.92 -11.48 9.69
N ASN A 41 -14.94 -10.59 9.73
CA ASN A 41 -13.61 -10.79 10.32
C ASN A 41 -12.81 -11.96 9.68
N ILE A 42 -12.93 -12.14 8.38
CA ILE A 42 -12.24 -13.21 7.63
C ILE A 42 -10.72 -13.01 7.61
N GLN A 43 -10.25 -11.76 7.54
CA GLN A 43 -8.82 -11.40 7.52
C GLN A 43 -8.03 -12.14 6.42
N PRO A 44 -8.40 -11.98 5.13
CA PRO A 44 -7.90 -12.84 4.05
C PRO A 44 -6.49 -12.48 3.58
N TRP A 45 -5.89 -11.45 4.13
CA TRP A 45 -4.64 -10.84 3.68
C TRP A 45 -3.39 -11.64 4.01
N GLN A 46 -2.42 -11.54 3.10
CA GLN A 46 -1.01 -11.86 3.30
C GLN A 46 -0.18 -10.66 2.87
N PHE A 47 0.83 -10.32 3.66
CA PHE A 47 1.73 -9.21 3.39
C PHE A 47 3.11 -9.73 3.08
N ILE A 48 3.63 -9.47 1.88
CA ILE A 48 4.99 -9.80 1.49
C ILE A 48 5.83 -8.53 1.53
N VAL A 49 6.76 -8.47 2.46
CA VAL A 49 7.68 -7.34 2.63
C VAL A 49 8.96 -7.59 1.86
N VAL A 50 9.29 -6.69 0.95
CA VAL A 50 10.47 -6.79 0.08
C VAL A 50 11.42 -5.62 0.36
N GLN A 51 12.56 -5.92 0.99
CA GLN A 51 13.68 -5.00 1.20
C GLN A 51 14.86 -5.28 0.26
N ASP A 52 14.93 -6.45 -0.35
CA ASP A 52 15.97 -6.79 -1.32
C ASP A 52 15.87 -5.90 -2.56
N ALA A 53 16.97 -5.19 -2.86
CA ALA A 53 17.00 -4.20 -3.94
C ALA A 53 16.80 -4.82 -5.33
N ALA A 54 17.34 -6.01 -5.56
CA ALA A 54 17.20 -6.69 -6.84
C ALA A 54 15.76 -7.16 -7.06
N LEU A 55 15.09 -7.63 -6.00
CA LEU A 55 13.68 -8.04 -6.07
C LEU A 55 12.76 -6.82 -6.22
N ARG A 56 13.01 -5.70 -5.50
CA ARG A 56 12.27 -4.43 -5.71
C ARG A 56 12.38 -3.93 -7.14
N LYS A 57 13.60 -4.00 -7.73
CA LYS A 57 13.79 -3.64 -9.13
C LYS A 57 12.97 -4.53 -10.07
N LYS A 58 12.98 -5.84 -9.88
CA LYS A 58 12.14 -6.76 -10.68
C LYS A 58 10.66 -6.42 -10.57
N ILE A 59 10.17 -6.13 -9.36
CA ILE A 59 8.79 -5.69 -9.13
C ILE A 59 8.50 -4.40 -9.89
N ALA A 60 9.38 -3.41 -9.78
CA ALA A 60 9.25 -2.14 -10.48
C ALA A 60 9.20 -2.32 -12.01
N ASP A 61 10.07 -3.18 -12.56
CA ASP A 61 10.15 -3.44 -14.01
C ASP A 61 8.88 -4.11 -14.56
N ILE A 62 8.21 -4.95 -13.76
CA ILE A 62 6.96 -5.62 -14.14
C ILE A 62 5.79 -4.64 -14.15
N THR A 63 5.77 -3.62 -13.27
CA THR A 63 4.64 -2.68 -13.16
C THR A 63 4.59 -1.68 -14.30
N ASP A 64 3.38 -1.22 -14.65
CA ASP A 64 3.20 -0.16 -15.65
C ASP A 64 3.65 1.21 -15.13
N TYR A 65 3.24 1.55 -13.90
CA TYR A 65 3.41 2.89 -13.31
C TYR A 65 4.12 2.87 -11.95
N GLY A 66 4.70 1.76 -11.55
CA GLY A 66 5.36 1.57 -10.25
C GLY A 66 6.88 1.63 -10.30
N LYS A 67 7.50 2.25 -11.32
CA LYS A 67 8.97 2.28 -11.49
C LYS A 67 9.71 2.84 -10.26
N PHE A 68 9.10 3.77 -9.54
CA PHE A 68 9.64 4.35 -8.32
C PHE A 68 9.76 3.37 -7.13
N ILE A 69 9.16 2.17 -7.23
CA ILE A 69 9.34 1.09 -6.22
C ILE A 69 10.83 0.73 -6.09
N GLU A 70 11.59 0.80 -7.17
CA GLU A 70 13.04 0.55 -7.16
C GLU A 70 13.78 1.48 -6.16
N GLN A 71 13.35 2.74 -6.06
CA GLN A 71 13.96 3.76 -5.21
C GLN A 71 13.47 3.71 -3.76
N ALA A 72 12.33 3.08 -3.49
CA ALA A 72 11.78 2.99 -2.14
C ALA A 72 12.65 2.09 -1.25
N ALA A 73 12.65 2.32 0.06
CA ALA A 73 13.35 1.44 1.01
C ALA A 73 12.69 0.06 1.09
N VAL A 74 11.37 0.02 0.94
CA VAL A 74 10.56 -1.19 1.09
C VAL A 74 9.44 -1.19 0.06
N CYS A 75 9.12 -2.37 -0.46
CA CYS A 75 7.86 -2.65 -1.16
C CYS A 75 7.04 -3.66 -0.33
N VAL A 76 5.81 -3.32 -0.02
CA VAL A 76 4.86 -4.26 0.58
C VAL A 76 3.85 -4.68 -0.48
N ALA A 77 3.82 -5.97 -0.79
CA ALA A 77 2.78 -6.54 -1.65
C ALA A 77 1.65 -7.09 -0.76
N VAL A 78 0.44 -6.60 -0.99
CA VAL A 78 -0.77 -7.03 -0.30
C VAL A 78 -1.50 -8.01 -1.18
N PHE A 79 -1.66 -9.24 -0.69
CA PHE A 79 -2.47 -10.27 -1.32
C PHE A 79 -3.64 -10.62 -0.42
N CYS A 80 -4.74 -11.05 -1.01
CA CYS A 80 -5.85 -11.65 -0.29
C CYS A 80 -6.23 -12.98 -0.93
N GLN A 81 -6.58 -13.95 -0.09
CA GLN A 81 -7.22 -15.16 -0.57
C GLN A 81 -8.51 -14.80 -1.32
N ASP A 82 -8.74 -15.43 -2.47
CA ASP A 82 -9.91 -15.16 -3.29
C ASP A 82 -11.21 -15.42 -2.52
N GLY A 83 -12.19 -14.54 -2.69
CA GLY A 83 -13.45 -14.59 -1.97
C GLY A 83 -14.33 -13.39 -2.32
N LYS A 84 -15.52 -13.33 -1.77
CA LYS A 84 -16.52 -12.31 -2.17
C LYS A 84 -16.04 -10.86 -1.95
N TYR A 85 -15.31 -10.60 -0.86
CA TYR A 85 -14.93 -9.24 -0.42
C TYR A 85 -13.41 -9.04 -0.35
N TYR A 86 -12.64 -9.90 -1.02
CA TYR A 86 -11.17 -9.87 -0.95
C TYR A 86 -10.57 -8.50 -1.33
N LEU A 87 -11.18 -7.84 -2.29
CA LEU A 87 -10.68 -6.56 -2.79
C LEU A 87 -10.95 -5.42 -1.79
N GLU A 88 -12.14 -5.38 -1.21
CA GLU A 88 -12.52 -4.41 -0.18
C GLU A 88 -11.67 -4.59 1.07
N ASP A 89 -11.53 -5.82 1.53
CA ASP A 89 -10.74 -6.18 2.71
C ASP A 89 -9.26 -5.82 2.52
N GLY A 90 -8.67 -6.21 1.39
CA GLY A 90 -7.28 -5.88 1.07
C GLY A 90 -7.06 -4.38 0.83
N SER A 91 -8.05 -3.67 0.32
CA SER A 91 -8.00 -2.21 0.17
C SER A 91 -8.03 -1.50 1.52
N ALA A 92 -8.82 -1.99 2.48
CA ALA A 92 -8.85 -1.48 3.84
C ALA A 92 -7.48 -1.67 4.52
N ALA A 93 -6.89 -2.86 4.42
CA ALA A 93 -5.56 -3.14 4.94
C ALA A 93 -4.48 -2.26 4.28
N THR A 94 -4.54 -2.10 2.95
CA THR A 94 -3.65 -1.20 2.21
C THR A 94 -3.73 0.24 2.72
N GLN A 95 -4.94 0.77 2.93
CA GLN A 95 -5.11 2.14 3.42
C GLN A 95 -4.57 2.30 4.85
N ASN A 96 -4.72 1.31 5.72
CA ASN A 96 -4.12 1.32 7.06
C ASN A 96 -2.59 1.38 6.98
N ILE A 97 -1.95 0.59 6.12
CA ILE A 97 -0.50 0.62 5.89
C ILE A 97 -0.04 2.01 5.43
N LEU A 98 -0.76 2.66 4.50
CA LEU A 98 -0.43 4.01 4.04
C LEU A 98 -0.50 5.04 5.17
N ASN A 99 -1.51 4.95 6.02
CA ASN A 99 -1.68 5.84 7.17
C ASN A 99 -0.59 5.60 8.23
N ALA A 100 -0.29 4.34 8.54
CA ALA A 100 0.76 3.98 9.48
C ALA A 100 2.14 4.46 9.00
N ALA A 101 2.46 4.29 7.71
CA ALA A 101 3.69 4.84 7.14
C ALA A 101 3.78 6.36 7.34
N ARG A 102 2.68 7.11 7.12
CA ARG A 102 2.63 8.55 7.36
C ARG A 102 2.82 8.89 8.84
N ALA A 103 2.21 8.14 9.75
CA ALA A 103 2.35 8.33 11.20
C ALA A 103 3.80 8.17 11.66
N HIS A 104 4.56 7.26 11.05
CA HIS A 104 5.99 7.06 11.24
C HIS A 104 6.88 8.07 10.50
N GLY A 105 6.31 9.09 9.85
CA GLY A 105 7.08 10.10 9.10
C GLY A 105 7.63 9.60 7.76
N LEU A 106 7.09 8.49 7.25
CA LEU A 106 7.46 7.92 5.96
C LEU A 106 6.51 8.35 4.85
N GLY A 107 7.04 8.42 3.64
CA GLY A 107 6.26 8.53 2.41
C GLY A 107 5.83 7.15 1.92
N SER A 108 4.65 7.08 1.32
CA SER A 108 4.16 5.86 0.70
C SER A 108 3.33 6.13 -0.55
N CYS A 109 3.23 5.12 -1.43
CA CYS A 109 2.37 5.19 -2.61
C CYS A 109 1.77 3.83 -2.92
N TRP A 110 0.45 3.82 -3.15
CA TRP A 110 -0.29 2.66 -3.64
C TRP A 110 -0.10 2.50 -5.14
N VAL A 111 0.43 1.37 -5.57
CA VAL A 111 0.47 0.91 -6.96
C VAL A 111 -0.58 -0.18 -7.12
N ALA A 112 -1.45 -0.04 -8.12
CA ALA A 112 -2.57 -0.95 -8.34
C ALA A 112 -2.11 -2.39 -8.61
N GLY A 113 -2.89 -3.37 -8.14
CA GLY A 113 -2.61 -4.79 -8.30
C GLY A 113 -3.72 -5.57 -9.00
N ASP A 114 -4.90 -5.61 -8.43
CA ASP A 114 -5.97 -6.55 -8.78
C ASP A 114 -6.37 -6.56 -10.28
N LYS A 115 -6.57 -5.39 -10.86
CA LYS A 115 -7.04 -5.24 -12.26
C LYS A 115 -5.90 -5.14 -13.27
N LYS A 116 -4.68 -5.55 -12.88
CA LYS A 116 -3.49 -5.44 -13.72
C LYS A 116 -3.13 -6.80 -14.31
N GLU A 117 -2.74 -6.79 -15.58
CA GLU A 117 -2.30 -7.99 -16.29
C GLU A 117 -1.06 -8.62 -15.64
N TYR A 118 -0.25 -7.83 -14.95
CA TYR A 118 0.91 -8.32 -14.24
C TYR A 118 0.58 -9.00 -12.88
N ALA A 119 -0.65 -8.93 -12.38
CA ALA A 119 -0.98 -9.49 -11.07
C ALA A 119 -0.64 -10.98 -10.93
N PRO A 120 -0.94 -11.87 -11.89
CA PRO A 120 -0.53 -13.28 -11.80
C PRO A 120 0.99 -13.47 -11.89
N VAL A 121 1.68 -12.61 -12.63
CA VAL A 121 3.15 -12.66 -12.75
C VAL A 121 3.78 -12.30 -11.40
N MET A 122 3.22 -11.29 -10.72
CA MET A 122 3.67 -10.84 -9.40
C MET A 122 3.44 -11.94 -8.34
N ALA A 123 2.28 -12.60 -8.36
CA ALA A 123 1.98 -13.70 -7.46
C ALA A 123 3.01 -14.84 -7.59
N ARG A 124 3.31 -15.26 -8.82
CA ARG A 124 4.35 -16.26 -9.09
C ARG A 124 5.75 -15.81 -8.66
N LEU A 125 6.12 -14.56 -8.94
CA LEU A 125 7.41 -14.00 -8.54
C LEU A 125 7.60 -14.05 -7.02
N LEU A 126 6.54 -13.78 -6.27
CA LEU A 126 6.55 -13.72 -4.80
C LEU A 126 6.15 -15.04 -4.13
N GLY A 127 5.87 -16.09 -4.91
CA GLY A 127 5.62 -17.45 -4.40
C GLY A 127 4.24 -17.65 -3.78
N LEU A 128 3.23 -16.85 -4.17
CA LEU A 128 1.85 -16.99 -3.67
C LEU A 128 1.12 -18.13 -4.41
N PRO A 129 0.27 -18.90 -3.69
CA PRO A 129 -0.66 -19.85 -4.32
C PRO A 129 -1.64 -19.16 -5.29
N GLU A 130 -2.21 -19.94 -6.22
CA GLU A 130 -3.09 -19.42 -7.29
C GLU A 130 -4.40 -18.81 -6.77
N ASP A 131 -4.85 -19.21 -5.58
CA ASP A 131 -6.04 -18.69 -4.92
C ASP A 131 -5.82 -17.35 -4.22
N TYR A 132 -4.61 -16.76 -4.32
CA TYR A 132 -4.33 -15.41 -3.80
C TYR A 132 -4.32 -14.39 -4.92
N LYS A 133 -5.03 -13.28 -4.70
CA LYS A 133 -5.13 -12.14 -5.60
C LYS A 133 -4.28 -10.97 -5.11
N LEU A 134 -3.50 -10.39 -6.00
CA LEU A 134 -2.74 -9.18 -5.69
C LEU A 134 -3.71 -8.00 -5.55
N ILE A 135 -3.69 -7.33 -4.41
CA ILE A 135 -4.50 -6.13 -4.15
C ILE A 135 -3.72 -4.87 -4.51
N SER A 136 -2.54 -4.74 -3.97
CA SER A 136 -1.67 -3.58 -4.15
C SER A 136 -0.21 -3.90 -3.97
N LEU A 137 0.64 -3.04 -4.54
CA LEU A 137 2.05 -2.90 -4.18
C LEU A 137 2.22 -1.53 -3.52
N ILE A 138 2.85 -1.47 -2.37
CA ILE A 138 3.02 -0.24 -1.62
C ILE A 138 4.52 0.07 -1.52
N ALA A 139 4.95 1.14 -2.19
CA ALA A 139 6.29 1.67 -1.99
C ALA A 139 6.32 2.48 -0.70
N ILE A 140 7.31 2.25 0.16
CA ILE A 140 7.50 2.93 1.46
C ILE A 140 8.96 3.35 1.61
N GLY A 141 9.20 4.56 2.10
CA GLY A 141 10.53 5.08 2.38
C GLY A 141 10.50 6.53 2.85
N TYR A 142 11.65 7.10 3.15
CA TYR A 142 11.75 8.53 3.45
C TYR A 142 11.55 9.34 2.18
N ALA A 143 10.61 10.30 2.22
CA ALA A 143 10.29 11.12 1.06
C ALA A 143 11.45 12.05 0.67
N ALA A 144 11.88 12.04 -0.59
CA ALA A 144 12.78 13.03 -1.14
C ALA A 144 12.03 14.31 -1.55
N SER A 145 10.76 14.16 -1.90
CA SER A 145 9.85 15.28 -2.17
C SER A 145 8.41 14.84 -1.89
N GLU A 146 7.60 15.75 -1.39
CA GLU A 146 6.17 15.54 -1.17
C GLU A 146 5.38 16.50 -2.07
N GLY A 147 4.52 15.96 -2.93
CA GLY A 147 3.52 16.74 -3.63
C GLY A 147 2.29 16.97 -2.72
N ASN A 148 1.60 18.07 -2.94
CA ASN A 148 0.32 18.34 -2.30
C ASN A 148 -0.77 18.63 -3.33
N PRO A 149 -1.16 17.63 -4.16
CA PRO A 149 -2.21 17.82 -5.13
C PRO A 149 -3.52 18.18 -4.42
N PRO A 150 -4.30 19.11 -4.98
CA PRO A 150 -5.57 19.53 -4.37
C PRO A 150 -6.53 18.34 -4.29
N LYS A 151 -7.35 18.35 -3.25
CA LYS A 151 -8.49 17.44 -3.10
C LYS A 151 -9.77 18.20 -3.41
N LYS A 152 -10.82 17.50 -3.84
CA LYS A 152 -12.13 18.10 -4.01
C LYS A 152 -12.56 18.77 -2.71
N PRO A 153 -13.19 19.94 -2.76
CA PRO A 153 -13.80 20.56 -1.60
C PRO A 153 -14.85 19.62 -0.97
N LEU A 154 -15.00 19.72 0.35
CA LEU A 154 -15.96 18.87 1.07
C LEU A 154 -17.39 19.05 0.53
N THR A 155 -17.74 20.28 0.14
CA THR A 155 -19.05 20.63 -0.43
C THR A 155 -19.40 19.95 -1.75
N GLU A 156 -18.40 19.43 -2.47
CA GLU A 156 -18.63 18.68 -3.71
C GLU A 156 -18.90 17.18 -3.49
N VAL A 157 -18.66 16.68 -2.30
CA VAL A 157 -18.68 15.24 -2.01
C VAL A 157 -19.53 14.89 -0.79
N LEU A 158 -19.99 15.88 -0.04
CA LEU A 158 -20.83 15.71 1.15
C LEU A 158 -22.28 16.12 0.82
N HIS A 159 -23.17 15.20 1.01
CA HIS A 159 -24.62 15.43 0.89
C HIS A 159 -25.27 14.96 2.19
N TRP A 160 -26.29 15.69 2.67
CA TRP A 160 -27.05 15.33 3.85
C TRP A 160 -28.35 14.66 3.40
N GLU A 161 -28.64 13.48 3.97
CA GLU A 161 -29.80 12.62 3.73
C GLU A 161 -29.92 12.13 2.27
N GLN A 162 -29.82 13.00 1.28
CA GLN A 162 -30.02 12.68 -0.15
C GLN A 162 -28.93 13.36 -1.01
N TYR A 163 -28.71 12.80 -2.20
CA TYR A 163 -27.83 13.38 -3.23
C TYR A 163 -28.48 14.58 -3.87
#